data_9f2869abd8781d279e9fb9f4edc9d3ab
#
_entry.id   9f2869abd8781d279e9fb9f4edc9d3ab
#
_cell.length_a   1.000
_cell.length_b   1.000
_cell.length_c   1.000
_cell.angle_alpha   90.00
_cell.angle_beta   90.00
_cell.angle_gamma   90.00
#
_symmetry.space_group_name_H-M   'P 1'
#
loop_
_entity.id
_entity.type
_entity.pdbx_description
1 polymer ?
#
loop_
_entity_poly.entity_id
_entity_poly.type
_entity_poly.pdbx_seq_one_letter_code
_entity_poly.pdbx_strand_id
1 'polypeptide(L)'
;MTPINLAEKLSQVTTHWDPHVVADYNGNDVMVVKFQGEFPFHLHEDTDDFFLVLDGEMVMDLEGSSHKVKTGELFIVPKGVTHRPRAADECKVLLIEPKGVPNTGDPATAAPKPHI
;
A
#
# COMPACT_ATOMS: atom_id res chain seq x y z
N MET A 1 -5.07 -14.52 20.58
CA MET A 1 -4.37 -14.25 19.32
C MET A 1 -4.58 -15.41 18.37
N THR A 2 -4.92 -15.10 17.15
CA THR A 2 -5.22 -16.07 16.09
C THR A 2 -4.50 -15.65 14.81
N PRO A 3 -4.21 -16.59 13.90
CA PRO A 3 -3.68 -16.24 12.59
C PRO A 3 -4.64 -15.34 11.82
N ILE A 4 -4.08 -14.41 11.08
CA ILE A 4 -4.83 -13.53 10.19
C ILE A 4 -4.71 -14.06 8.77
N ASN A 5 -5.84 -14.40 8.15
CA ASN A 5 -5.88 -14.87 6.78
C ASN A 5 -6.04 -13.67 5.84
N LEU A 6 -4.98 -13.33 5.12
CA LEU A 6 -4.97 -12.15 4.27
C LEU A 6 -5.94 -12.26 3.09
N ALA A 7 -6.10 -13.45 2.51
CA ALA A 7 -7.04 -13.66 1.42
C ALA A 7 -8.49 -13.43 1.88
N GLU A 8 -8.83 -13.90 3.09
CA GLU A 8 -10.13 -13.68 3.70
C GLU A 8 -10.37 -12.19 3.97
N LYS A 9 -9.37 -11.49 4.52
CA LYS A 9 -9.46 -10.03 4.73
C LYS A 9 -9.63 -9.27 3.42
N LEU A 10 -8.86 -9.63 2.38
CA LEU A 10 -8.99 -9.03 1.06
C LEU A 10 -10.35 -9.26 0.43
N SER A 11 -11.02 -10.38 0.74
CA SER A 11 -12.38 -10.64 0.24
C SER A 11 -13.42 -9.64 0.76
N GLN A 12 -13.11 -8.93 1.84
CA GLN A 12 -13.96 -7.89 2.43
C GLN A 12 -13.69 -6.50 1.83
N VAL A 13 -12.59 -6.33 1.08
CA VAL A 13 -12.21 -5.06 0.45
C VAL A 13 -12.87 -4.97 -0.91
N THR A 14 -13.78 -4.00 -1.09
CA THR A 14 -14.58 -3.84 -2.30
C THR A 14 -14.23 -2.60 -3.12
N THR A 15 -13.26 -1.81 -2.65
CA THR A 15 -12.83 -0.57 -3.28
C THR A 15 -11.36 -0.63 -3.66
N HIS A 16 -10.91 0.26 -4.53
CA HIS A 16 -9.50 0.43 -4.86
C HIS A 16 -8.90 1.63 -4.10
N TRP A 17 -7.61 1.53 -3.80
CA TRP A 17 -6.81 2.59 -3.15
C TRP A 17 -7.20 2.92 -1.70
N ASP A 18 -8.01 2.09 -1.07
CA ASP A 18 -8.43 2.25 0.32
C ASP A 18 -7.75 1.21 1.21
N PRO A 19 -6.66 1.56 1.91
CA PRO A 19 -5.98 0.63 2.81
C PRO A 19 -6.88 0.25 3.99
N HIS A 20 -6.91 -1.03 4.33
CA HIS A 20 -7.67 -1.57 5.47
C HIS A 20 -6.70 -2.19 6.45
N VAL A 21 -6.76 -1.76 7.71
CA VAL A 21 -5.87 -2.27 8.77
C VAL A 21 -6.33 -3.65 9.20
N VAL A 22 -5.44 -4.63 9.15
CA VAL A 22 -5.70 -6.02 9.55
C VAL A 22 -4.97 -6.41 10.83
N ALA A 23 -3.92 -5.69 11.20
CA ALA A 23 -3.13 -5.96 12.40
C ALA A 23 -2.29 -4.74 12.80
N ASP A 24 -1.84 -4.77 14.06
CA ASP A 24 -0.84 -3.85 14.60
C ASP A 24 0.48 -4.60 14.77
N TYR A 25 1.57 -3.93 14.45
CA TYR A 25 2.90 -4.48 14.66
C TYR A 25 3.88 -3.37 15.08
N ASN A 26 4.28 -3.37 16.35
CA ASN A 26 5.25 -2.41 16.90
C ASN A 26 4.96 -0.94 16.56
N GLY A 27 3.71 -0.52 16.77
CA GLY A 27 3.28 0.84 16.45
C GLY A 27 3.04 1.10 14.97
N ASN A 28 3.05 0.06 14.14
CA ASN A 28 2.73 0.14 12.73
C ASN A 28 1.35 -0.42 12.46
N ASP A 29 0.70 0.10 11.44
CA ASP A 29 -0.48 -0.51 10.83
C ASP A 29 -0.02 -1.50 9.75
N VAL A 30 -0.47 -2.74 9.86
CA VAL A 30 -0.36 -3.73 8.78
C VAL A 30 -1.67 -3.70 8.01
N MET A 31 -1.60 -3.43 6.71
CA MET A 31 -2.77 -3.16 5.90
C MET A 31 -2.79 -3.99 4.63
N VAL A 32 -3.99 -4.23 4.13
CA VAL A 32 -4.21 -4.77 2.78
C VAL A 32 -4.97 -3.76 1.96
N VAL A 33 -4.68 -3.74 0.67
CA VAL A 33 -5.26 -2.79 -0.29
C VAL A 33 -5.33 -3.42 -1.67
N LYS A 34 -6.28 -2.98 -2.47
CA LYS A 34 -6.39 -3.35 -3.88
C LYS A 34 -6.06 -2.15 -4.74
N PHE A 35 -5.13 -2.33 -5.66
CA PHE A 35 -4.73 -1.31 -6.63
C PHE A 35 -5.30 -1.61 -8.00
N GLN A 36 -5.85 -0.60 -8.66
CA GLN A 36 -6.16 -0.63 -10.09
C GLN A 36 -6.21 0.80 -10.60
N GLY A 37 -5.58 1.06 -11.75
CA GLY A 37 -5.39 2.40 -12.27
C GLY A 37 -4.12 3.05 -11.72
N GLU A 38 -4.07 4.36 -11.73
CA GLU A 38 -2.91 5.15 -11.31
C GLU A 38 -3.22 5.91 -10.03
N PHE A 39 -2.28 5.84 -9.07
CA PHE A 39 -2.32 6.68 -7.88
C PHE A 39 -1.61 8.01 -8.17
N PRO A 40 -1.92 9.11 -7.47
CA PRO A 40 -1.17 10.35 -7.63
C PRO A 40 0.29 10.20 -7.22
N PHE A 41 1.20 10.90 -7.88
CA PHE A 41 2.57 11.05 -7.39
C PHE A 41 2.56 11.73 -6.03
N HIS A 42 3.31 11.18 -5.08
CA HIS A 42 3.39 11.68 -3.71
C HIS A 42 4.69 11.20 -3.06
N LEU A 43 4.95 11.69 -1.87
CA LEU A 43 6.08 11.26 -1.04
C LEU A 43 5.67 11.26 0.43
N HIS A 44 6.41 10.48 1.22
CA HIS A 44 6.35 10.50 2.68
C HIS A 44 7.69 11.03 3.19
N GLU A 45 7.68 12.14 3.93
CA GLU A 45 8.92 12.80 4.34
C GLU A 45 9.63 12.09 5.49
N ASP A 46 8.88 11.42 6.36
CA ASP A 46 9.37 10.92 7.63
C ASP A 46 9.47 9.39 7.72
N THR A 47 9.02 8.67 6.71
CA THR A 47 9.00 7.20 6.72
C THR A 47 9.20 6.62 5.33
N ASP A 48 9.82 5.44 5.29
CA ASP A 48 9.85 4.62 4.08
C ASP A 48 8.45 4.09 3.79
N ASP A 49 8.20 3.74 2.53
CA ASP A 49 6.93 3.18 2.09
C ASP A 49 7.13 1.73 1.65
N PHE A 50 6.42 0.81 2.30
CA PHE A 50 6.59 -0.63 2.17
C PHE A 50 5.45 -1.22 1.32
N PHE A 51 5.82 -1.94 0.25
CA PHE A 51 4.88 -2.63 -0.63
C PHE A 51 5.28 -4.08 -0.80
N LEU A 52 4.37 -5.00 -0.53
CA LEU A 52 4.52 -6.42 -0.85
C LEU A 52 3.35 -6.85 -1.73
N VAL A 53 3.62 -7.26 -2.97
CA VAL A 53 2.57 -7.76 -3.86
C VAL A 53 2.18 -9.17 -3.44
N LEU A 54 0.91 -9.32 -3.07
CA LEU A 54 0.33 -10.60 -2.66
C LEU A 54 -0.24 -11.37 -3.85
N ASP A 55 -0.83 -10.66 -4.80
CA ASP A 55 -1.43 -11.25 -6.00
C ASP A 55 -1.52 -10.20 -7.11
N GLY A 56 -1.02 -10.54 -8.28
CA GLY A 56 -1.02 -9.68 -9.45
C GLY A 56 0.32 -9.00 -9.68
N GLU A 57 0.26 -7.82 -10.26
CA GLU A 57 1.43 -7.08 -10.71
C GLU A 57 1.13 -5.58 -10.64
N MET A 58 2.08 -4.81 -10.15
CA MET A 58 2.02 -3.35 -10.21
C MET A 58 3.29 -2.78 -10.81
N VAL A 59 3.25 -1.52 -11.18
CA VAL A 59 4.44 -0.75 -11.55
C VAL A 59 4.60 0.37 -10.54
N MET A 60 5.82 0.50 -10.00
CA MET A 60 6.18 1.63 -9.16
C MET A 60 6.93 2.64 -10.01
N ASP A 61 6.30 3.80 -10.24
CA ASP A 61 6.93 4.89 -10.95
C ASP A 61 7.69 5.78 -9.97
N LEU A 62 8.97 5.97 -10.23
CA LEU A 62 9.83 6.96 -9.59
C LEU A 62 10.15 8.06 -10.61
N GLU A 63 10.80 9.14 -10.16
CA GLU A 63 11.34 10.10 -11.11
C GLU A 63 12.43 9.44 -11.96
N GLY A 64 12.20 9.40 -13.26
CA GLY A 64 13.19 8.88 -14.23
C GLY A 64 13.25 7.36 -14.35
N SER A 65 12.45 6.59 -13.61
CA SER A 65 12.43 5.13 -13.71
C SER A 65 11.08 4.54 -13.34
N SER A 66 10.81 3.34 -13.85
CA SER A 66 9.61 2.56 -13.51
C SER A 66 10.02 1.13 -13.23
N HIS A 67 9.44 0.53 -12.19
CA HIS A 67 9.79 -0.79 -11.71
C HIS A 67 8.58 -1.68 -11.62
N LYS A 68 8.61 -2.82 -12.32
CA LYS A 68 7.56 -3.82 -12.23
C LYS A 68 7.75 -4.63 -10.96
N VAL A 69 6.68 -4.78 -10.18
CA VAL A 69 6.67 -5.56 -8.94
C VAL A 69 5.59 -6.63 -9.05
N LYS A 70 5.98 -7.90 -8.97
CA LYS A 70 5.13 -9.06 -9.19
C LYS A 70 4.78 -9.76 -7.88
N THR A 71 3.84 -10.68 -7.95
CA THR A 71 3.45 -11.52 -6.81
C THR A 71 4.67 -12.06 -6.07
N GLY A 72 4.71 -11.86 -4.76
CA GLY A 72 5.81 -12.29 -3.88
C GLY A 72 7.00 -11.36 -3.85
N GLU A 73 6.97 -10.25 -4.62
CA GLU A 73 8.05 -9.28 -4.64
C GLU A 73 7.76 -8.09 -3.74
N LEU A 74 8.80 -7.59 -3.10
CA LEU A 74 8.79 -6.48 -2.17
C LEU A 74 9.46 -5.26 -2.79
N PHE A 75 8.86 -4.09 -2.60
CA PHE A 75 9.45 -2.82 -3.00
C PHE A 75 9.40 -1.82 -1.85
N ILE A 76 10.52 -1.27 -1.48
CA ILE A 76 10.61 -0.22 -0.47
C ILE A 76 10.97 1.09 -1.15
N VAL A 77 10.10 2.09 -0.99
CA VAL A 77 10.40 3.46 -1.43
C VAL A 77 10.99 4.20 -0.23
N PRO A 78 12.25 4.68 -0.31
CA PRO A 78 12.83 5.46 0.77
C PRO A 78 12.03 6.74 1.05
N LYS A 79 12.04 7.17 2.30
CA LYS A 79 11.43 8.45 2.68
C LYS A 79 11.96 9.59 1.81
N GLY A 80 11.09 10.54 1.48
CA GLY A 80 11.42 11.69 0.65
C GLY A 80 11.49 11.44 -0.84
N VAL A 81 11.28 10.20 -1.30
CA VAL A 81 11.30 9.86 -2.73
C VAL A 81 9.89 9.93 -3.31
N THR A 82 9.72 10.78 -4.31
CA THR A 82 8.44 10.91 -5.03
C THR A 82 8.18 9.65 -5.85
N HIS A 83 6.98 9.11 -5.70
CA HIS A 83 6.59 7.84 -6.32
C HIS A 83 5.09 7.76 -6.57
N ARG A 84 4.70 6.84 -7.44
CA ARG A 84 3.30 6.43 -7.57
C ARG A 84 3.21 4.95 -7.97
N PRO A 85 2.39 4.15 -7.29
CA PRO A 85 2.01 2.84 -7.77
C PRO A 85 0.92 2.96 -8.84
N ARG A 86 0.94 2.05 -9.82
CA ARG A 86 -0.13 1.86 -10.80
C ARG A 86 -0.27 0.39 -11.15
N ALA A 87 -1.48 -0.02 -11.49
CA ALA A 87 -1.77 -1.39 -11.89
C ALA A 87 -2.81 -1.40 -13.01
N ALA A 88 -2.52 -2.10 -14.10
CA ALA A 88 -3.47 -2.24 -15.21
C ALA A 88 -4.68 -3.08 -14.80
N ASP A 89 -4.43 -4.20 -14.13
CA ASP A 89 -5.44 -5.07 -13.55
C ASP A 89 -5.36 -5.02 -12.02
N GLU A 90 -6.40 -5.49 -11.33
CA GLU A 90 -6.44 -5.47 -9.87
C GLU A 90 -5.22 -6.17 -9.27
N CYS A 91 -4.49 -5.46 -8.42
CA CYS A 91 -3.32 -5.96 -7.72
C CYS A 91 -3.57 -5.88 -6.21
N LYS A 92 -3.33 -6.98 -5.51
CA LYS A 92 -3.50 -7.08 -4.06
C LYS A 92 -2.17 -6.89 -3.38
N VAL A 93 -2.11 -5.95 -2.44
CA VAL A 93 -0.85 -5.49 -1.84
C VAL A 93 -0.96 -5.44 -0.32
N LEU A 94 0.12 -5.81 0.35
CA LEU A 94 0.28 -5.60 1.79
C LEU A 94 1.16 -4.39 2.00
N LEU A 95 0.70 -3.49 2.87
CA LEU A 95 1.42 -2.29 3.29
C LEU A 95 1.73 -2.37 4.78
N ILE A 96 2.85 -1.78 5.19
CA ILE A 96 3.17 -1.57 6.62
C ILE A 96 3.61 -0.12 6.75
N GLU A 97 2.94 0.63 7.63
CA GLU A 97 3.25 2.03 7.88
C GLU A 97 3.10 2.35 9.36
N PRO A 98 3.89 3.30 9.89
CA PRO A 98 3.64 3.83 11.23
C PRO A 98 2.22 4.38 11.34
N LYS A 99 1.61 4.23 12.52
CA LYS A 99 0.25 4.76 12.76
C LYS A 99 0.22 6.27 12.51
N GLY A 100 -0.87 6.73 11.89
CA GLY A 100 -1.10 8.14 11.62
C GLY A 100 -0.49 8.68 10.33
N VAL A 101 0.19 7.84 9.55
CA VAL A 101 0.75 8.27 8.25
C VAL A 101 -0.37 8.31 7.20
N PRO A 102 -0.63 9.46 6.56
CA PRO A 102 -1.60 9.53 5.48
C PRO A 102 -1.09 8.81 4.23
N ASN A 103 -1.95 8.03 3.56
CA ASN A 103 -1.57 7.22 2.39
C ASN A 103 -1.08 8.04 1.19
N THR A 104 -1.48 9.31 1.11
CA THR A 104 -1.06 10.24 0.05
C THR A 104 0.11 11.13 0.45
N GLY A 105 0.59 11.04 1.70
CA GLY A 105 1.54 11.98 2.27
C GLY A 105 0.92 13.31 2.72
N ASP A 106 -0.37 13.52 2.45
CA ASP A 106 -1.11 14.74 2.81
C ASP A 106 -2.43 14.37 3.52
N PRO A 107 -2.63 14.79 4.78
CA PRO A 107 -3.86 14.48 5.51
C PRO A 107 -5.12 14.98 4.81
N ALA A 108 -5.04 16.06 4.04
CA ALA A 108 -6.19 16.65 3.34
C ALA A 108 -6.73 15.77 2.22
N THR A 109 -5.90 14.88 1.65
CA THR A 109 -6.27 14.00 0.54
C THR A 109 -6.25 12.52 0.90
N ALA A 110 -5.90 12.20 2.15
CA ALA A 110 -5.75 10.81 2.59
C ALA A 110 -7.09 10.07 2.67
N ALA A 111 -7.07 8.78 2.31
CA ALA A 111 -8.19 7.88 2.55
C ALA A 111 -8.27 7.51 4.04
N PRO A 112 -9.48 7.26 4.57
CA PRO A 112 -9.60 6.64 5.88
C PRO A 112 -9.00 5.22 5.84
N LYS A 113 -8.55 4.74 7.01
CA LYS A 113 -7.98 3.40 7.16
C LYS A 113 -8.84 2.58 8.11
N PRO A 114 -9.94 1.99 7.63
CA PRO A 114 -10.79 1.19 8.49
C PRO A 114 -10.06 -0.09 8.94
N HIS A 115 -10.42 -0.55 10.13
CA HIS A 115 -9.95 -1.83 10.68
C HIS A 115 -10.94 -2.95 10.31
N ILE A 116 -10.42 -4.05 9.88
CA ILE A 116 -11.25 -5.20 9.50
C ILE A 116 -10.80 -6.53 10.13
#